data_c7cc0e9d2dd2c89147937233a2242266
#
_entry.id   c7cc0e9d2dd2c89147937233a2242266
#
_cell.length_a   1.000
_cell.length_b   1.000
_cell.length_c   1.000
_cell.angle_alpha   90.00
_cell.angle_beta   90.00
_cell.angle_gamma   90.00
#
_symmetry.space_group_name_H-M   'P 1'
#
loop_
_entity.id
_entity.type
_entity.pdbx_description
1 polymer ?
#
loop_
_entity_poly.entity_id
_entity_poly.type
_entity_poly.pdbx_seq_one_letter_code
_entity_poly.pdbx_strand_id
1 'polypeptide(L)'
;EGKKPNALLKFAKKNKLSFLALEYSGHGKSSGKFINGNITKWSNETSALIKKYIKKNDFTIVGSSMGAWLALKQFQEFKKQIKGFLGIGSAPEFLENLMWKKFTKKMKSETFQKGIIQLKHGNYEYPITLQLIKDGRKNKVLNKRINTKINVTMVHGQKDEVVPVSYSRKVLKIFQKAKKKLVIVKGGDHSLSSQKWLRIIIKELKLII
;
A
#
# COMPACT_ATOMS: atom_id res chain seq x y z
N GLU A 1 -1.46 16.68 -1.34
CA GLU A 1 -2.25 15.84 -2.26
C GLU A 1 -1.33 15.13 -3.25
N GLY A 2 -1.37 13.78 -3.27
CA GLY A 2 -0.47 12.98 -4.09
C GLY A 2 -0.87 12.96 -5.57
N LYS A 3 0.11 12.89 -6.49
CA LYS A 3 -0.15 12.83 -7.94
C LYS A 3 -0.99 11.60 -8.36
N LYS A 4 -0.80 10.45 -7.71
CA LYS A 4 -1.58 9.22 -8.00
C LYS A 4 -3.05 9.37 -7.62
N PRO A 5 -3.45 9.74 -6.39
CA PRO A 5 -4.86 9.97 -6.05
C PRO A 5 -5.53 10.98 -6.98
N ASN A 6 -4.86 12.08 -7.33
CA ASN A 6 -5.41 13.07 -8.25
C ASN A 6 -5.65 12.52 -9.66
N ALA A 7 -4.72 11.70 -10.20
CA ALA A 7 -4.89 11.05 -11.49
C ALA A 7 -6.05 10.05 -11.48
N LEU A 8 -6.19 9.28 -10.39
CA LEU A 8 -7.28 8.32 -10.20
C LEU A 8 -8.63 9.04 -10.06
N LEU A 9 -8.70 10.14 -9.31
CA LEU A 9 -9.91 10.97 -9.19
C LEU A 9 -10.35 11.54 -10.54
N LYS A 10 -9.40 12.10 -11.32
CA LYS A 10 -9.69 12.60 -12.67
C LYS A 10 -10.24 11.50 -13.58
N PHE A 11 -9.63 10.30 -13.50
CA PHE A 11 -10.10 9.14 -14.24
C PHE A 11 -11.52 8.73 -13.82
N ALA A 12 -11.79 8.64 -12.51
CA ALA A 12 -13.11 8.28 -11.99
C ALA A 12 -14.18 9.28 -12.42
N LYS A 13 -13.93 10.59 -12.29
CA LYS A 13 -14.85 11.65 -12.75
C LYS A 13 -15.16 11.53 -14.25
N LYS A 14 -14.12 11.33 -15.09
CA LYS A 14 -14.31 11.18 -16.55
C LYS A 14 -15.18 9.99 -16.91
N ASN A 15 -15.12 8.89 -16.13
CA ASN A 15 -15.85 7.66 -16.41
C ASN A 15 -17.11 7.50 -15.53
N LYS A 16 -17.55 8.55 -14.83
CA LYS A 16 -18.73 8.56 -13.94
C LYS A 16 -18.69 7.46 -12.88
N LEU A 17 -17.49 7.17 -12.36
CA LEU A 17 -17.26 6.18 -11.30
C LEU A 17 -17.22 6.87 -9.93
N SER A 18 -17.78 6.22 -8.93
CA SER A 18 -17.58 6.61 -7.53
C SER A 18 -16.11 6.44 -7.13
N PHE A 19 -15.59 7.37 -6.32
CA PHE A 19 -14.20 7.36 -5.90
C PHE A 19 -14.09 7.71 -4.41
N LEU A 20 -13.38 6.86 -3.66
CA LEU A 20 -13.04 7.10 -2.27
C LEU A 20 -11.52 7.08 -2.13
N ALA A 21 -10.94 8.21 -1.71
CA ALA A 21 -9.53 8.30 -1.33
C ALA A 21 -9.41 8.42 0.18
N LEU A 22 -8.41 7.76 0.73
CA LEU A 22 -8.15 7.73 2.16
C LEU A 22 -6.82 8.42 2.45
N GLU A 23 -6.80 9.25 3.47
CA GLU A 23 -5.58 9.82 4.05
C GLU A 23 -5.57 9.42 5.53
N TYR A 24 -4.62 8.57 5.90
CA TYR A 24 -4.55 7.97 7.24
C TYR A 24 -4.23 9.01 8.31
N SER A 25 -4.67 8.78 9.55
CA SER A 25 -4.29 9.64 10.67
C SER A 25 -2.77 9.83 10.75
N GLY A 26 -2.34 11.07 11.03
CA GLY A 26 -0.93 11.45 11.04
C GLY A 26 -0.27 11.59 9.67
N HIS A 27 -1.02 11.51 8.56
CA HIS A 27 -0.53 11.76 7.20
C HIS A 27 -1.24 12.99 6.60
N GLY A 28 -0.51 13.73 5.79
CA GLY A 28 -1.04 14.86 5.01
C GLY A 28 -1.82 15.85 5.87
N LYS A 29 -3.12 16.04 5.53
CA LYS A 29 -4.03 16.93 6.25
C LYS A 29 -4.88 16.22 7.32
N SER A 30 -4.79 14.91 7.44
CA SER A 30 -5.52 14.17 8.46
C SER A 30 -5.01 14.48 9.86
N SER A 31 -5.92 14.51 10.82
CA SER A 31 -5.60 14.73 12.23
C SER A 31 -4.69 13.64 12.83
N GLY A 32 -4.13 13.92 13.99
CA GLY A 32 -3.25 13.01 14.72
C GLY A 32 -1.78 13.19 14.38
N LYS A 33 -0.92 12.42 15.05
CA LYS A 33 0.54 12.44 14.85
C LYS A 33 0.98 11.10 14.27
N PHE A 34 1.88 11.12 13.28
CA PHE A 34 2.43 9.91 12.64
C PHE A 34 2.99 8.91 13.65
N ILE A 35 3.67 9.39 14.70
CA ILE A 35 4.27 8.55 15.74
C ILE A 35 3.25 7.70 16.53
N ASN A 36 1.96 8.09 16.49
CA ASN A 36 0.85 7.37 17.12
C ASN A 36 0.15 6.41 16.13
N GLY A 37 0.64 6.36 14.89
CA GLY A 37 0.10 5.50 13.84
C GLY A 37 0.78 4.14 13.79
N ASN A 38 0.06 3.15 13.28
CA ASN A 38 0.57 1.82 13.00
C ASN A 38 -0.33 1.10 11.98
N ILE A 39 0.09 -0.07 11.51
CA ILE A 39 -0.61 -0.82 10.47
C ILE A 39 -2.01 -1.24 10.91
N THR A 40 -2.18 -1.66 12.15
CA THR A 40 -3.51 -2.02 12.72
C THR A 40 -4.44 -0.82 12.69
N LYS A 41 -4.00 0.34 13.22
CA LYS A 41 -4.79 1.55 13.28
C LYS A 41 -5.22 2.01 11.88
N TRP A 42 -4.29 2.17 10.96
CA TRP A 42 -4.58 2.62 9.59
C TRP A 42 -5.44 1.62 8.81
N SER A 43 -5.26 0.30 9.06
CA SER A 43 -6.13 -0.72 8.48
C SER A 43 -7.58 -0.60 9.00
N ASN A 44 -7.76 -0.35 10.31
CA ASN A 44 -9.07 -0.17 10.91
C ASN A 44 -9.76 1.11 10.44
N GLU A 45 -9.01 2.22 10.31
CA GLU A 45 -9.50 3.46 9.71
C GLU A 45 -9.99 3.22 8.28
N THR A 46 -9.22 2.46 7.48
CA THR A 46 -9.63 2.06 6.14
C THR A 46 -10.92 1.25 6.15
N SER A 47 -11.03 0.23 7.01
CA SER A 47 -12.23 -0.59 7.15
C SER A 47 -13.45 0.25 7.53
N ALA A 48 -13.29 1.18 8.49
CA ALA A 48 -14.37 2.05 8.94
C ALA A 48 -14.92 2.94 7.81
N LEU A 49 -14.02 3.51 6.99
CA LEU A 49 -14.40 4.34 5.85
C LEU A 49 -15.05 3.52 4.72
N ILE A 50 -14.58 2.30 4.46
CA ILE A 50 -15.24 1.37 3.53
C ILE A 50 -16.66 1.08 4.00
N LYS A 51 -16.85 0.70 5.26
CA LYS A 51 -18.19 0.44 5.85
C LYS A 51 -19.11 1.64 5.72
N LYS A 52 -18.60 2.83 6.04
CA LYS A 52 -19.40 4.06 6.06
C LYS A 52 -19.84 4.49 4.66
N TYR A 53 -18.94 4.48 3.67
CA TYR A 53 -19.17 5.09 2.38
C TYR A 53 -19.48 4.08 1.26
N ILE A 54 -18.85 2.91 1.26
CA ILE A 54 -19.09 1.87 0.23
C ILE A 54 -20.25 0.97 0.64
N LYS A 55 -20.43 0.76 1.96
CA LYS A 55 -21.51 -0.07 2.52
C LYS A 55 -21.45 -1.51 1.98
N LYS A 56 -22.49 -1.94 1.25
CA LYS A 56 -22.60 -3.29 0.67
C LYS A 56 -22.21 -3.35 -0.82
N ASN A 57 -21.82 -2.22 -1.44
CA ASN A 57 -21.49 -2.20 -2.86
C ASN A 57 -20.16 -2.88 -3.15
N ASP A 58 -20.04 -3.38 -4.37
CA ASP A 58 -18.80 -3.89 -4.91
C ASP A 58 -17.81 -2.76 -5.21
N PHE A 59 -16.51 -3.04 -5.09
CA PHE A 59 -15.49 -2.05 -5.38
C PHE A 59 -14.17 -2.68 -5.84
N THR A 60 -13.39 -1.88 -6.56
CA THR A 60 -11.98 -2.17 -6.88
C THR A 60 -11.10 -1.40 -5.91
N ILE A 61 -10.12 -2.07 -5.30
CA ILE A 61 -9.19 -1.45 -4.36
C ILE A 61 -7.85 -1.17 -5.04
N VAL A 62 -7.32 0.04 -4.82
CA VAL A 62 -6.02 0.46 -5.32
C VAL A 62 -5.12 0.82 -4.15
N GLY A 63 -3.93 0.23 -4.08
CA GLY A 63 -2.96 0.52 -3.03
C GLY A 63 -1.58 0.80 -3.57
N SER A 64 -0.92 1.86 -3.07
CA SER A 64 0.46 2.19 -3.42
C SER A 64 1.39 2.04 -2.22
N SER A 65 2.52 1.35 -2.39
CA SER A 65 3.52 1.11 -1.34
C SER A 65 2.89 0.52 -0.08
N MET A 66 2.98 1.19 1.08
CA MET A 66 2.29 0.80 2.32
C MET A 66 0.77 0.68 2.11
N GLY A 67 0.16 1.55 1.28
CA GLY A 67 -1.27 1.47 0.96
C GLY A 67 -1.67 0.14 0.33
N ALA A 68 -0.78 -0.54 -0.40
CA ALA A 68 -1.03 -1.88 -0.90
C ALA A 68 -1.06 -2.94 0.23
N TRP A 69 -0.26 -2.76 1.27
CA TRP A 69 -0.33 -3.61 2.47
C TRP A 69 -1.68 -3.44 3.18
N LEU A 70 -2.11 -2.19 3.38
CA LEU A 70 -3.41 -1.89 4.00
C LEU A 70 -4.58 -2.40 3.14
N ALA A 71 -4.48 -2.30 1.81
CA ALA A 71 -5.45 -2.87 0.88
C ALA A 71 -5.54 -4.42 1.01
N LEU A 72 -4.40 -5.11 1.12
CA LEU A 72 -4.38 -6.56 1.34
C LEU A 72 -5.05 -6.97 2.66
N LYS A 73 -4.94 -6.14 3.69
CA LYS A 73 -5.64 -6.36 4.97
C LYS A 73 -7.17 -6.34 4.82
N GLN A 74 -7.70 -5.53 3.89
CA GLN A 74 -9.14 -5.41 3.67
C GLN A 74 -9.77 -6.70 3.11
N PHE A 75 -9.00 -7.59 2.48
CA PHE A 75 -9.52 -8.89 2.03
C PHE A 75 -9.98 -9.80 3.17
N GLN A 76 -9.60 -9.54 4.41
CA GLN A 76 -10.07 -10.30 5.56
C GLN A 76 -11.58 -10.08 5.79
N GLU A 77 -12.05 -8.87 5.57
CA GLU A 77 -13.43 -8.48 5.84
C GLU A 77 -14.25 -8.32 4.54
N PHE A 78 -13.68 -7.70 3.52
CA PHE A 78 -14.41 -7.29 2.31
C PHE A 78 -14.14 -8.18 1.09
N LYS A 79 -13.63 -9.41 1.28
CA LYS A 79 -13.26 -10.30 0.16
C LYS A 79 -14.37 -10.48 -0.90
N LYS A 80 -15.63 -10.54 -0.46
CA LYS A 80 -16.77 -10.72 -1.38
C LYS A 80 -17.09 -9.47 -2.20
N GLN A 81 -16.86 -8.29 -1.64
CA GLN A 81 -17.12 -6.99 -2.27
C GLN A 81 -15.95 -6.52 -3.15
N ILE A 82 -14.72 -6.93 -2.86
CA ILE A 82 -13.56 -6.55 -3.66
C ILE A 82 -13.59 -7.33 -4.98
N LYS A 83 -13.77 -6.61 -6.11
CA LYS A 83 -13.85 -7.19 -7.47
C LYS A 83 -12.57 -7.02 -8.28
N GLY A 84 -11.65 -6.17 -7.83
CA GLY A 84 -10.34 -5.99 -8.44
C GLY A 84 -9.32 -5.45 -7.45
N PHE A 85 -8.05 -5.74 -7.67
CA PHE A 85 -6.95 -5.19 -6.88
C PHE A 85 -5.82 -4.70 -7.78
N LEU A 86 -5.48 -3.42 -7.63
CA LEU A 86 -4.31 -2.81 -8.26
C LEU A 86 -3.28 -2.42 -7.21
N GLY A 87 -2.14 -3.07 -7.19
CA GLY A 87 -1.00 -2.74 -6.33
C GLY A 87 0.07 -1.97 -7.09
N ILE A 88 0.56 -0.86 -6.55
CA ILE A 88 1.57 0.00 -7.18
C ILE A 88 2.79 0.06 -6.25
N GLY A 89 3.95 -0.44 -6.70
CA GLY A 89 5.16 -0.49 -5.86
C GLY A 89 4.90 -1.15 -4.50
N SER A 90 4.13 -2.24 -4.49
CA SER A 90 3.55 -2.84 -3.28
C SER A 90 4.61 -3.24 -2.26
N ALA A 91 4.50 -2.75 -1.03
CA ALA A 91 5.46 -2.92 0.03
C ALA A 91 4.88 -3.58 1.32
N PRO A 92 4.20 -4.74 1.22
CA PRO A 92 3.73 -5.40 2.43
C PRO A 92 4.91 -5.85 3.30
N GLU A 93 4.75 -5.72 4.63
CA GLU A 93 5.76 -6.14 5.62
C GLU A 93 7.12 -5.44 5.48
N PHE A 94 7.17 -4.26 4.84
CA PHE A 94 8.42 -3.53 4.60
C PHE A 94 9.10 -3.12 5.90
N LEU A 95 8.35 -2.82 6.95
CA LEU A 95 8.86 -2.41 8.26
C LEU A 95 9.85 -3.44 8.84
N GLU A 96 9.56 -4.71 8.73
CA GLU A 96 10.46 -5.77 9.15
C GLU A 96 11.50 -6.09 8.07
N ASN A 97 11.04 -6.36 6.85
CA ASN A 97 11.87 -7.00 5.84
C ASN A 97 12.80 -6.04 5.10
N LEU A 98 12.41 -4.77 4.92
CA LEU A 98 13.19 -3.77 4.18
C LEU A 98 13.80 -2.70 5.08
N MET A 99 13.30 -2.57 6.32
CA MET A 99 13.74 -1.53 7.24
C MET A 99 14.46 -2.16 8.46
N TRP A 100 13.74 -2.83 9.36
CA TRP A 100 14.30 -3.35 10.60
C TRP A 100 15.48 -4.32 10.39
N LYS A 101 15.41 -5.21 9.40
CA LYS A 101 16.51 -6.12 9.09
C LYS A 101 17.78 -5.40 8.65
N LYS A 102 17.66 -4.21 8.08
CA LYS A 102 18.80 -3.37 7.67
C LYS A 102 19.33 -2.47 8.78
N PHE A 103 18.63 -2.35 9.91
CA PHE A 103 19.12 -1.58 11.05
C PHE A 103 20.39 -2.20 11.62
N THR A 104 21.39 -1.35 11.88
CA THR A 104 22.60 -1.75 12.59
C THR A 104 22.27 -2.15 14.03
N LYS A 105 23.21 -2.81 14.72
CA LYS A 105 23.06 -3.12 16.16
C LYS A 105 22.80 -1.85 16.98
N LYS A 106 23.52 -0.75 16.69
CA LYS A 106 23.34 0.55 17.33
C LYS A 106 21.93 1.11 17.13
N MET A 107 21.43 1.13 15.88
CA MET A 107 20.08 1.60 15.57
C MET A 107 19.00 0.79 16.28
N LYS A 108 19.16 -0.54 16.34
CA LYS A 108 18.22 -1.41 17.06
C LYS A 108 18.24 -1.13 18.55
N SER A 109 19.42 -1.03 19.16
CA SER A 109 19.59 -0.67 20.59
C SER A 109 18.93 0.68 20.89
N GLU A 110 19.21 1.70 20.09
CA GLU A 110 18.61 3.03 20.25
C GLU A 110 17.07 2.97 20.15
N THR A 111 16.55 2.24 19.16
CA THR A 111 15.11 2.08 19.00
C THR A 111 14.47 1.35 20.18
N PHE A 112 15.16 0.37 20.78
CA PHE A 112 14.67 -0.30 21.99
C PHE A 112 14.69 0.62 23.22
N GLN A 113 15.75 1.40 23.39
CA GLN A 113 15.93 2.28 24.57
C GLN A 113 14.99 3.49 24.53
N LYS A 114 14.90 4.16 23.37
CA LYS A 114 14.14 5.40 23.21
C LYS A 114 12.71 5.19 22.71
N GLY A 115 12.37 3.98 22.28
CA GLY A 115 11.08 3.68 21.65
C GLY A 115 10.91 4.25 20.24
N ILE A 116 11.88 5.02 19.73
CA ILE A 116 11.81 5.75 18.44
C ILE A 116 13.22 5.97 17.90
N ILE A 117 13.34 5.99 16.59
CA ILE A 117 14.53 6.39 15.84
C ILE A 117 14.16 7.35 14.71
N GLN A 118 14.99 8.35 14.46
CA GLN A 118 14.88 9.22 13.30
C GLN A 118 15.66 8.62 12.14
N LEU A 119 15.00 8.42 11.01
CA LEU A 119 15.64 7.96 9.78
C LEU A 119 15.75 9.11 8.80
N LYS A 120 16.93 9.24 8.18
CA LYS A 120 17.17 10.21 7.12
C LYS A 120 16.93 9.59 5.75
N HIS A 121 16.21 10.29 4.89
CA HIS A 121 16.08 9.97 3.47
C HIS A 121 16.20 11.26 2.65
N GLY A 122 17.36 11.46 2.04
CA GLY A 122 17.71 12.76 1.45
C GLY A 122 17.67 13.85 2.50
N ASN A 123 16.93 14.93 2.25
CA ASN A 123 16.74 16.06 3.18
C ASN A 123 15.61 15.87 4.18
N TYR A 124 14.95 14.71 4.19
CA TYR A 124 13.83 14.45 5.09
C TYR A 124 14.24 13.52 6.23
N GLU A 125 13.81 13.88 7.44
CA GLU A 125 13.85 13.00 8.60
C GLU A 125 12.44 12.54 8.92
N TYR A 126 12.28 11.25 9.22
CA TYR A 126 11.00 10.72 9.64
C TYR A 126 11.17 9.74 10.80
N PRO A 127 10.28 9.82 11.79
CA PRO A 127 10.35 8.98 12.96
C PRO A 127 9.83 7.57 12.64
N ILE A 128 10.57 6.56 13.13
CA ILE A 128 10.09 5.18 13.16
C ILE A 128 10.03 4.71 14.61
N THR A 129 8.84 4.37 15.06
CA THR A 129 8.63 3.94 16.44
C THR A 129 8.76 2.43 16.58
N LEU A 130 9.21 1.98 17.75
CA LEU A 130 9.28 0.57 18.09
C LEU A 130 7.87 -0.09 18.03
N GLN A 131 6.83 0.66 18.43
CA GLN A 131 5.46 0.18 18.35
C GLN A 131 5.02 -0.07 16.91
N LEU A 132 5.40 0.80 15.95
CA LEU A 132 5.10 0.61 14.53
C LEU A 132 5.77 -0.66 13.99
N ILE A 133 7.04 -0.91 14.34
CA ILE A 133 7.76 -2.14 13.98
C ILE A 133 7.08 -3.37 14.57
N LYS A 134 6.78 -3.37 15.89
CA LYS A 134 6.12 -4.48 16.58
C LYS A 134 4.72 -4.76 15.99
N ASP A 135 3.97 -3.72 15.70
CA ASP A 135 2.65 -3.85 15.10
C ASP A 135 2.73 -4.40 13.66
N GLY A 136 3.70 -3.93 12.87
CA GLY A 136 3.95 -4.46 11.52
C GLY A 136 4.19 -5.97 11.52
N ARG A 137 4.92 -6.51 12.52
CA ARG A 137 5.16 -7.95 12.69
C ARG A 137 3.87 -8.75 12.93
N LYS A 138 2.89 -8.15 13.62
CA LYS A 138 1.57 -8.77 13.88
C LYS A 138 0.68 -8.76 12.63
N ASN A 139 0.92 -7.84 11.71
CA ASN A 139 0.09 -7.60 10.54
C ASN A 139 0.59 -8.28 9.25
N LYS A 140 1.20 -9.46 9.35
CA LYS A 140 1.69 -10.21 8.19
C LYS A 140 0.56 -10.60 7.24
N VAL A 141 0.82 -10.48 5.93
CA VAL A 141 -0.13 -10.82 4.87
C VAL A 141 0.48 -11.74 3.80
N LEU A 142 1.81 -11.77 3.66
CA LEU A 142 2.50 -12.54 2.61
C LEU A 142 2.48 -14.05 2.84
N ASN A 143 2.21 -14.50 4.05
CA ASN A 143 2.02 -15.91 4.40
C ASN A 143 0.56 -16.39 4.34
N LYS A 144 -0.37 -15.47 4.02
CA LYS A 144 -1.80 -15.78 3.91
C LYS A 144 -2.14 -16.23 2.49
N ARG A 145 -3.24 -16.99 2.36
CA ARG A 145 -3.81 -17.36 1.06
C ARG A 145 -5.15 -16.65 0.88
N ILE A 146 -5.29 -15.94 -0.23
CA ILE A 146 -6.54 -15.26 -0.60
C ILE A 146 -7.17 -16.03 -1.77
N ASN A 147 -8.23 -16.76 -1.46
CA ASN A 147 -8.97 -17.51 -2.47
C ASN A 147 -10.07 -16.63 -3.06
N THR A 148 -9.84 -16.08 -4.25
CA THR A 148 -10.77 -15.20 -4.97
C THR A 148 -10.54 -15.28 -6.48
N LYS A 149 -11.59 -15.04 -7.29
CA LYS A 149 -11.56 -15.10 -8.76
C LYS A 149 -11.50 -13.70 -9.41
N ILE A 150 -10.92 -12.73 -8.75
CA ILE A 150 -10.81 -11.36 -9.24
C ILE A 150 -9.59 -11.14 -10.14
N ASN A 151 -9.54 -9.99 -10.82
CA ASN A 151 -8.32 -9.51 -11.47
C ASN A 151 -7.38 -8.87 -10.44
N VAL A 152 -6.11 -9.27 -10.44
CA VAL A 152 -5.07 -8.72 -9.56
C VAL A 152 -3.89 -8.27 -10.41
N THR A 153 -3.67 -6.97 -10.47
CA THR A 153 -2.56 -6.39 -11.22
C THR A 153 -1.57 -5.69 -10.29
N MET A 154 -0.30 -6.03 -10.43
CA MET A 154 0.80 -5.31 -9.79
C MET A 154 1.52 -4.47 -10.83
N VAL A 155 1.66 -3.17 -10.58
CA VAL A 155 2.49 -2.24 -11.37
C VAL A 155 3.71 -1.88 -10.55
N HIS A 156 4.91 -2.13 -11.07
CA HIS A 156 6.16 -1.94 -10.32
C HIS A 156 7.22 -1.27 -11.18
N GLY A 157 7.93 -0.29 -10.62
CA GLY A 157 9.01 0.39 -11.30
C GLY A 157 10.24 -0.53 -11.45
N GLN A 158 10.83 -0.58 -12.64
CA GLN A 158 12.06 -1.36 -12.88
C GLN A 158 13.24 -0.86 -12.05
N LYS A 159 13.32 0.46 -11.84
CA LYS A 159 14.35 1.15 -11.05
C LYS A 159 13.84 1.54 -9.65
N ASP A 160 12.95 0.74 -9.06
CA ASP A 160 12.49 0.92 -7.69
C ASP A 160 13.61 0.50 -6.72
N GLU A 161 14.31 1.49 -6.17
CA GLU A 161 15.41 1.30 -5.20
C GLU A 161 14.92 1.10 -3.76
N VAL A 162 13.63 1.39 -3.50
CA VAL A 162 13.02 1.29 -2.17
C VAL A 162 12.46 -0.10 -1.93
N VAL A 163 11.70 -0.61 -2.89
CA VAL A 163 11.01 -1.90 -2.81
C VAL A 163 11.38 -2.77 -4.01
N PRO A 164 12.03 -3.92 -3.82
CA PRO A 164 12.34 -4.82 -4.92
C PRO A 164 11.09 -5.36 -5.63
N VAL A 165 11.14 -5.53 -6.95
CA VAL A 165 10.06 -6.11 -7.78
C VAL A 165 9.57 -7.46 -7.25
N SER A 166 10.44 -8.20 -6.56
CA SER A 166 10.11 -9.48 -5.93
C SER A 166 8.94 -9.38 -4.92
N TYR A 167 8.71 -8.21 -4.33
CA TYR A 167 7.55 -7.98 -3.44
C TYR A 167 6.23 -8.05 -4.19
N SER A 168 6.12 -7.44 -5.37
CA SER A 168 4.94 -7.60 -6.22
C SER A 168 4.71 -9.06 -6.64
N ARG A 169 5.78 -9.82 -6.92
CA ARG A 169 5.68 -11.26 -7.19
C ARG A 169 5.18 -12.04 -5.96
N LYS A 170 5.66 -11.71 -4.75
CA LYS A 170 5.16 -12.31 -3.49
C LYS A 170 3.68 -12.02 -3.27
N VAL A 171 3.24 -10.79 -3.53
CA VAL A 171 1.82 -10.42 -3.45
C VAL A 171 0.98 -11.26 -4.41
N LEU A 172 1.40 -11.42 -5.66
CA LEU A 172 0.65 -12.25 -6.62
C LEU A 172 0.55 -13.72 -6.20
N LYS A 173 1.55 -14.24 -5.47
CA LYS A 173 1.55 -15.65 -5.00
C LYS A 173 0.48 -15.93 -3.95
N ILE A 174 0.09 -14.94 -3.13
CA ILE A 174 -0.93 -15.17 -2.10
C ILE A 174 -2.34 -15.33 -2.66
N PHE A 175 -2.61 -14.83 -3.86
CA PHE A 175 -3.89 -15.00 -4.55
C PHE A 175 -3.95 -16.32 -5.29
N GLN A 176 -4.86 -17.23 -4.90
CA GLN A 176 -4.87 -18.61 -5.42
C GLN A 176 -5.58 -18.71 -6.78
N LYS A 177 -6.79 -18.18 -6.90
CA LYS A 177 -7.66 -18.34 -8.10
C LYS A 177 -7.82 -17.06 -8.93
N ALA A 178 -7.07 -16.00 -8.60
CA ALA A 178 -7.16 -14.72 -9.29
C ALA A 178 -6.50 -14.77 -10.69
N LYS A 179 -7.00 -13.96 -11.61
CA LYS A 179 -6.29 -13.61 -12.84
C LYS A 179 -5.20 -12.61 -12.49
N LYS A 180 -3.94 -13.01 -12.64
CA LYS A 180 -2.77 -12.29 -12.14
C LYS A 180 -2.00 -11.62 -13.26
N LYS A 181 -1.59 -10.36 -13.06
CA LYS A 181 -0.74 -9.61 -13.98
C LYS A 181 0.35 -8.87 -13.22
N LEU A 182 1.58 -8.90 -13.74
CA LEU A 182 2.69 -8.06 -13.28
C LEU A 182 3.13 -7.18 -14.44
N VAL A 183 3.08 -5.88 -14.23
CA VAL A 183 3.55 -4.86 -15.17
C VAL A 183 4.81 -4.23 -14.59
N ILE A 184 5.96 -4.51 -15.20
CA ILE A 184 7.23 -3.87 -14.85
C ILE A 184 7.41 -2.64 -15.73
N VAL A 185 7.41 -1.46 -15.11
CA VAL A 185 7.51 -0.19 -15.81
C VAL A 185 8.97 0.12 -16.08
N LYS A 186 9.41 0.05 -17.35
CA LYS A 186 10.79 0.34 -17.76
C LYS A 186 11.21 1.74 -17.30
N GLY A 187 12.35 1.80 -16.59
CA GLY A 187 12.90 3.04 -16.04
C GLY A 187 12.04 3.68 -14.93
N GLY A 188 10.97 3.03 -14.48
CA GLY A 188 10.11 3.52 -13.40
C GLY A 188 10.77 3.45 -12.04
N ASP A 189 10.60 4.49 -11.23
CA ASP A 189 11.01 4.58 -9.83
C ASP A 189 9.93 3.99 -8.89
N HIS A 190 10.18 4.08 -7.57
CA HIS A 190 9.20 3.67 -6.54
C HIS A 190 7.90 4.46 -6.61
N SER A 191 8.01 5.74 -6.89
CA SER A 191 6.87 6.66 -6.84
C SER A 191 5.90 6.45 -8.01
N LEU A 192 6.39 6.11 -9.21
CA LEU A 192 5.61 6.01 -10.45
C LEU A 192 4.68 7.20 -10.68
N SER A 193 5.13 8.42 -10.33
CA SER A 193 4.32 9.63 -10.30
C SER A 193 4.49 10.55 -11.50
N SER A 194 5.35 10.19 -12.50
CA SER A 194 5.43 10.93 -13.76
C SER A 194 4.18 10.71 -14.62
N GLN A 195 3.84 11.67 -15.47
CA GLN A 195 2.62 11.59 -16.29
C GLN A 195 2.58 10.34 -17.17
N LYS A 196 3.72 9.94 -17.76
CA LYS A 196 3.84 8.72 -18.56
C LYS A 196 3.49 7.45 -17.76
N TRP A 197 3.93 7.37 -16.50
CA TRP A 197 3.68 6.21 -15.64
C TRP A 197 2.27 6.20 -15.07
N LEU A 198 1.72 7.37 -14.76
CA LEU A 198 0.31 7.51 -14.37
C LEU A 198 -0.63 7.01 -15.48
N ARG A 199 -0.29 7.23 -16.76
CA ARG A 199 -1.05 6.67 -17.90
C ARG A 199 -1.04 5.14 -17.89
N ILE A 200 0.09 4.50 -17.55
CA ILE A 200 0.18 3.04 -17.42
C ILE A 200 -0.72 2.55 -16.28
N ILE A 201 -0.64 3.20 -15.11
CA ILE A 201 -1.49 2.86 -13.95
C ILE A 201 -2.97 2.93 -14.32
N ILE A 202 -3.40 4.01 -14.98
CA ILE A 202 -4.79 4.19 -15.42
C ILE A 202 -5.19 3.14 -16.47
N LYS A 203 -4.31 2.81 -17.42
CA LYS A 203 -4.55 1.75 -18.40
C LYS A 203 -4.81 0.40 -17.70
N GLU A 204 -3.97 0.05 -16.72
CA GLU A 204 -4.12 -1.21 -16.00
C GLU A 204 -5.35 -1.21 -15.08
N LEU A 205 -5.72 -0.07 -14.48
CA LEU A 205 -6.95 0.05 -13.72
C LEU A 205 -8.19 -0.21 -14.58
N LYS A 206 -8.25 0.34 -15.80
CA LYS A 206 -9.37 0.10 -16.74
C LYS A 206 -9.62 -1.37 -17.07
N LEU A 207 -8.59 -2.22 -16.96
CA LEU A 207 -8.70 -3.64 -17.27
C LEU A 207 -9.23 -4.50 -16.11
N ILE A 208 -9.40 -3.89 -14.95
CA ILE A 208 -9.79 -4.60 -13.71
C ILE A 208 -11.06 -4.06 -13.04
N ILE A 209 -11.62 -2.97 -13.59
CA ILE A 209 -12.91 -2.39 -13.16
C ILE A 209 -14.03 -2.84 -14.07
#